data_3c952bf57644ebe9189ef2d320e00757
#
_entry.id   3c952bf57644ebe9189ef2d320e00757
#
_cell.length_a   1.000
_cell.length_b   1.000
_cell.length_c   1.000
_cell.angle_alpha   90.00
_cell.angle_beta   90.00
_cell.angle_gamma   90.00
#
_symmetry.space_group_name_H-M   'P 1'
#
loop_
_entity.id
_entity.type
_entity.pdbx_description
1 polymer ?
#
loop_
_entity_poly.entity_id
_entity_poly.type
_entity_poly.pdbx_seq_one_letter_code
_entity_poly.pdbx_strand_id
1 'polypeptide(L)'
;MQSSSQLFPVALISAERRGDLVEEVYRLKPANSPDPSVELVVTRLGLVDQPDVRGIPVILLHGSFSNRRFWYSPKGIGLGPYLARAGYDVWIPEVRGHGLSARNQNYRANCVADYARFDVPAIAAFVCEQSGQIPHWMGHSLGGTTLAAALGGQXXTAASVALFGSQVSRTYWPLKIPPLQWSARLLLRSFEHVSGPRFKRGPEDEPIGLVLESLRWQGLFGCFGERDNNWWAGLKEVQVPVLAVAAVGDHQDPVWACRTLFDQIGAAQHKQFLCLGREHGFDEDFDHVRMLVSKAAQQQVWPRVIEWLNGQSVPEQVVEFQAAVGS
;
A
#
# COMPACT_ATOMS: atom_id res chain seq x y z
N MET A 1 -24.95 -13.81 13.13
CA MET A 1 -24.73 -13.00 11.92
C MET A 1 -23.98 -13.82 10.90
N GLN A 2 -24.44 -13.84 9.65
CA GLN A 2 -23.69 -14.48 8.57
C GLN A 2 -22.51 -13.59 8.22
N SER A 3 -21.36 -14.23 7.97
CA SER A 3 -20.18 -13.53 7.54
C SER A 3 -20.37 -12.93 6.14
N SER A 4 -19.75 -11.79 5.86
CA SER A 4 -19.73 -11.21 4.53
C SER A 4 -18.78 -11.93 3.58
N SER A 5 -18.08 -12.95 4.06
CA SER A 5 -17.08 -13.69 3.30
C SER A 5 -17.20 -15.18 3.61
N GLN A 6 -16.87 -16.01 2.62
CA GLN A 6 -16.73 -17.45 2.80
C GLN A 6 -15.28 -17.85 3.14
N LEU A 7 -14.34 -16.90 3.01
CA LEU A 7 -12.92 -17.18 3.22
C LEU A 7 -12.53 -17.13 4.70
N PHE A 8 -13.05 -16.15 5.43
CA PHE A 8 -12.74 -15.94 6.84
C PHE A 8 -13.80 -15.01 7.44
N PRO A 9 -13.86 -14.87 8.78
CA PRO A 9 -14.85 -13.99 9.38
C PRO A 9 -14.70 -12.54 8.93
N VAL A 10 -15.79 -11.95 8.45
CA VAL A 10 -15.87 -10.55 8.04
C VAL A 10 -17.17 -9.96 8.58
N ALA A 11 -17.07 -8.76 9.13
CA ALA A 11 -18.23 -8.02 9.62
C ALA A 11 -18.29 -6.67 8.93
N LEU A 12 -19.47 -6.30 8.41
CA LEU A 12 -19.75 -4.94 7.98
C LEU A 12 -20.05 -4.13 9.24
N ILE A 13 -19.13 -3.25 9.63
CA ILE A 13 -19.26 -2.52 10.90
C ILE A 13 -19.93 -1.16 10.75
N SER A 14 -19.97 -0.62 9.53
CA SER A 14 -20.76 0.58 9.25
C SER A 14 -21.01 0.70 7.76
N ALA A 15 -22.12 1.37 7.41
CA ALA A 15 -22.44 1.74 6.04
C ALA A 15 -23.13 3.10 6.13
N GLU A 16 -22.46 4.16 5.68
CA GLU A 16 -22.93 5.52 5.83
C GLU A 16 -22.91 6.27 4.51
N ARG A 17 -23.94 7.07 4.31
CA ARG A 17 -23.97 8.01 3.20
C ARG A 17 -23.19 9.27 3.56
N ARG A 18 -22.31 9.69 2.65
CA ARG A 18 -21.55 10.93 2.80
C ARG A 18 -21.61 11.68 1.47
N GLY A 19 -22.61 12.57 1.35
CA GLY A 19 -22.86 13.25 0.09
C GLY A 19 -23.31 12.29 -0.99
N ASP A 20 -22.57 12.24 -2.09
CA ASP A 20 -22.84 11.33 -3.20
C ASP A 20 -22.19 9.94 -3.03
N LEU A 21 -21.46 9.76 -1.93
CA LEU A 21 -20.73 8.52 -1.68
C LEU A 21 -21.42 7.67 -0.61
N VAL A 22 -21.26 6.37 -0.73
CA VAL A 22 -21.53 5.41 0.33
C VAL A 22 -20.19 4.89 0.84
N GLU A 23 -19.99 5.00 2.15
CA GLU A 23 -18.79 4.50 2.83
C GLU A 23 -19.17 3.25 3.60
N GLU A 24 -18.66 2.09 3.15
CA GLU A 24 -18.85 0.82 3.85
C GLU A 24 -17.54 0.43 4.52
N VAL A 25 -17.61 0.07 5.79
CA VAL A 25 -16.41 -0.29 6.56
C VAL A 25 -16.52 -1.74 7.01
N TYR A 26 -15.56 -2.56 6.59
CA TYR A 26 -15.50 -3.98 6.88
C TYR A 26 -14.34 -4.28 7.83
N ARG A 27 -14.59 -5.17 8.79
CA ARG A 27 -13.55 -5.69 9.66
C ARG A 27 -13.31 -7.16 9.29
N LEU A 28 -12.07 -7.47 8.92
CA LEU A 28 -11.65 -8.80 8.51
C LEU A 28 -10.88 -9.45 9.65
N LYS A 29 -11.12 -10.74 9.88
CA LYS A 29 -10.35 -11.51 10.83
C LYS A 29 -9.63 -12.64 10.06
N PRO A 30 -8.53 -12.29 9.38
CA PRO A 30 -7.85 -13.29 8.56
C PRO A 30 -7.22 -14.39 9.39
N ALA A 31 -7.22 -15.60 8.83
CA ALA A 31 -6.68 -16.77 9.52
C ALA A 31 -5.25 -17.10 9.09
N ASN A 32 -4.69 -16.31 8.19
CA ASN A 32 -3.36 -16.61 7.62
C ASN A 32 -2.19 -16.07 8.43
N SER A 33 -2.44 -15.29 9.49
CA SER A 33 -1.39 -14.67 10.28
C SER A 33 -1.02 -15.53 11.50
N PRO A 34 0.29 -15.64 11.82
CA PRO A 34 0.70 -16.30 13.07
C PRO A 34 0.19 -15.59 14.33
N ASP A 35 -0.13 -14.31 14.24
CA ASP A 35 -0.74 -13.55 15.33
C ASP A 35 -2.26 -13.59 15.14
N PRO A 36 -2.99 -14.43 15.92
CA PRO A 36 -4.43 -14.57 15.73
C PRO A 36 -5.24 -13.36 16.21
N SER A 37 -4.61 -12.40 16.86
CA SER A 37 -5.30 -11.19 17.32
C SER A 37 -5.44 -10.14 16.21
N VAL A 38 -4.83 -10.34 15.04
CA VAL A 38 -4.88 -9.38 13.94
C VAL A 38 -6.30 -9.26 13.40
N GLU A 39 -6.77 -8.02 13.32
CA GLU A 39 -8.00 -7.66 12.63
C GLU A 39 -7.68 -6.50 11.70
N LEU A 40 -8.11 -6.62 10.45
CA LEU A 40 -7.86 -5.60 9.43
C LEU A 40 -9.18 -4.90 9.10
N VAL A 41 -9.12 -3.60 8.91
CA VAL A 41 -10.28 -2.83 8.49
C VAL A 41 -10.08 -2.34 7.07
N VAL A 42 -11.10 -2.52 6.24
CA VAL A 42 -11.09 -2.10 4.84
C VAL A 42 -12.33 -1.24 4.60
N THR A 43 -12.14 -0.05 4.07
CA THR A 43 -13.22 0.86 3.71
C THR A 43 -13.48 0.74 2.21
N ARG A 44 -14.76 0.62 1.83
CA ARG A 44 -15.16 0.59 0.41
C ARG A 44 -15.96 1.85 0.10
N LEU A 45 -15.59 2.54 -0.95
CA LEU A 45 -16.30 3.73 -1.41
C LEU A 45 -17.06 3.41 -2.69
N GLY A 46 -18.34 3.78 -2.72
CA GLY A 46 -19.18 3.66 -3.90
C GLY A 46 -20.06 4.88 -4.06
N LEU A 47 -20.87 4.90 -5.12
CA LEU A 47 -21.80 5.99 -5.39
C LEU A 47 -23.19 5.64 -4.85
N VAL A 48 -23.85 6.63 -4.26
CA VAL A 48 -25.20 6.44 -3.71
C VAL A 48 -26.20 5.98 -4.76
N ASP A 49 -26.12 6.56 -5.95
CA ASP A 49 -27.13 6.32 -6.98
C ASP A 49 -26.92 5.02 -7.75
N GLN A 50 -25.81 4.33 -7.51
CA GLN A 50 -25.50 3.06 -8.17
C GLN A 50 -24.95 2.04 -7.18
N PRO A 51 -25.73 1.68 -6.14
CA PRO A 51 -25.20 0.80 -5.11
C PRO A 51 -24.90 -0.62 -5.58
N ASP A 52 -25.57 -1.08 -6.61
CA ASP A 52 -25.41 -2.45 -7.11
C ASP A 52 -24.48 -2.55 -8.30
N VAL A 53 -24.06 -1.42 -8.84
CA VAL A 53 -23.17 -1.37 -10.02
C VAL A 53 -21.79 -0.96 -9.55
N ARG A 54 -20.90 -1.94 -9.46
CA ARG A 54 -19.51 -1.68 -9.05
C ARG A 54 -18.60 -1.87 -10.23
N GLY A 55 -17.64 -0.97 -10.37
CA GLY A 55 -16.66 -1.04 -11.44
C GLY A 55 -15.48 -1.96 -11.10
N ILE A 56 -14.38 -1.73 -11.79
CA ILE A 56 -13.15 -2.50 -11.58
C ILE A 56 -12.55 -2.14 -10.22
N PRO A 57 -12.14 -3.13 -9.41
CA PRO A 57 -11.64 -2.84 -8.07
C PRO A 57 -10.24 -2.25 -8.08
N VAL A 58 -10.05 -1.20 -7.28
CA VAL A 58 -8.76 -0.56 -7.02
C VAL A 58 -8.57 -0.49 -5.52
N ILE A 59 -7.41 -0.96 -5.05
CA ILE A 59 -7.06 -0.92 -3.63
C ILE A 59 -5.99 0.15 -3.41
N LEU A 60 -6.21 1.03 -2.44
CA LEU A 60 -5.31 2.15 -2.13
C LEU A 60 -4.66 1.92 -0.77
N LEU A 61 -3.34 1.71 -0.75
CA LEU A 61 -2.61 1.35 0.45
C LEU A 61 -1.78 2.52 0.95
N HIS A 62 -2.00 2.91 2.21
CA HIS A 62 -1.36 4.06 2.85
C HIS A 62 0.13 3.81 3.15
N GLY A 63 0.84 4.89 3.42
CA GLY A 63 2.26 4.85 3.78
C GLY A 63 2.51 4.86 5.28
N SER A 64 3.77 5.07 5.65
CA SER A 64 4.18 5.10 7.06
C SER A 64 3.57 6.29 7.79
N PHE A 65 3.25 6.09 9.06
CA PHE A 65 2.66 7.10 9.94
C PHE A 65 1.29 7.59 9.45
N SER A 66 0.64 6.84 8.56
CA SER A 66 -0.56 7.28 7.85
C SER A 66 -1.70 6.28 8.04
N ASN A 67 -2.85 6.59 7.46
CA ASN A 67 -4.03 5.74 7.51
C ASN A 67 -4.90 6.02 6.29
N ARG A 68 -6.14 5.52 6.28
CA ARG A 68 -7.05 5.70 5.15
C ARG A 68 -7.31 7.15 4.76
N ARG A 69 -7.15 8.08 5.72
CA ARG A 69 -7.46 9.50 5.48
C ARG A 69 -6.49 10.17 4.50
N PHE A 70 -5.38 9.53 4.21
CA PHE A 70 -4.52 9.99 3.11
C PHE A 70 -5.27 9.99 1.78
N TRP A 71 -6.17 9.02 1.61
CA TRP A 71 -6.86 8.80 0.32
C TRP A 71 -8.19 9.55 0.23
N TYR A 72 -8.77 9.97 1.34
CA TYR A 72 -9.99 10.77 1.33
C TYR A 72 -10.24 11.44 2.68
N SER A 73 -10.74 12.67 2.62
CA SER A 73 -11.13 13.42 3.81
C SER A 73 -12.55 13.07 4.22
N PRO A 74 -12.95 13.42 5.46
CA PRO A 74 -14.36 13.27 5.86
C PRO A 74 -15.35 14.02 4.95
N LYS A 75 -14.87 15.04 4.22
CA LYS A 75 -15.69 15.81 3.27
C LYS A 75 -15.82 15.13 1.90
N GLY A 76 -15.22 13.95 1.71
CA GLY A 76 -15.31 13.23 0.45
C GLY A 76 -14.38 13.77 -0.63
N ILE A 77 -13.25 14.35 -0.24
CA ILE A 77 -12.23 14.87 -1.15
C ILE A 77 -10.99 14.00 -1.06
N GLY A 78 -10.45 13.57 -2.19
CA GLY A 78 -9.25 12.75 -2.25
C GLY A 78 -9.23 11.91 -3.49
N LEU A 79 -8.12 11.20 -3.70
CA LEU A 79 -8.00 10.30 -4.85
C LEU A 79 -9.04 9.17 -4.78
N GLY A 80 -9.34 8.67 -3.57
CA GLY A 80 -10.34 7.62 -3.43
C GLY A 80 -11.69 8.02 -4.00
N PRO A 81 -12.31 9.10 -3.51
CA PRO A 81 -13.58 9.57 -4.09
C PRO A 81 -13.48 9.91 -5.57
N TYR A 82 -12.37 10.48 -6.01
CA TYR A 82 -12.17 10.82 -7.42
C TYR A 82 -12.25 9.56 -8.28
N LEU A 83 -11.61 8.47 -7.86
CA LEU A 83 -11.66 7.20 -8.58
C LEU A 83 -13.07 6.57 -8.51
N ALA A 84 -13.74 6.67 -7.37
CA ALA A 84 -15.10 6.16 -7.24
C ALA A 84 -16.06 6.90 -8.19
N ARG A 85 -15.91 8.22 -8.28
CA ARG A 85 -16.73 9.02 -9.19
C ARG A 85 -16.41 8.74 -10.67
N ALA A 86 -15.20 8.24 -10.93
CA ALA A 86 -14.80 7.82 -12.28
C ALA A 86 -15.27 6.40 -12.62
N GLY A 87 -15.95 5.72 -11.69
CA GLY A 87 -16.55 4.42 -11.93
C GLY A 87 -15.79 3.23 -11.37
N TYR A 88 -14.70 3.45 -10.64
CA TYR A 88 -13.95 2.36 -10.04
C TYR A 88 -14.55 1.94 -8.70
N ASP A 89 -14.38 0.67 -8.35
CA ASP A 89 -14.77 0.10 -7.06
C ASP A 89 -13.58 0.29 -6.11
N VAL A 90 -13.64 1.29 -5.25
CA VAL A 90 -12.49 1.74 -4.48
C VAL A 90 -12.48 1.11 -3.08
N TRP A 91 -11.34 0.50 -2.72
CA TRP A 91 -11.13 -0.17 -1.45
C TRP A 91 -9.90 0.44 -0.77
N ILE A 92 -10.04 0.82 0.49
CA ILE A 92 -9.00 1.53 1.24
C ILE A 92 -8.74 0.78 2.55
N PRO A 93 -7.80 -0.18 2.53
CA PRO A 93 -7.45 -0.90 3.76
C PRO A 93 -6.51 -0.10 4.64
N GLU A 94 -6.45 -0.52 5.90
CA GLU A 94 -5.42 -0.08 6.83
C GLU A 94 -4.70 -1.33 7.31
N VAL A 95 -3.37 -1.35 7.21
CA VAL A 95 -2.60 -2.51 7.66
C VAL A 95 -2.70 -2.64 9.18
N ARG A 96 -2.37 -3.81 9.71
CA ARG A 96 -2.45 -4.09 11.14
C ARG A 96 -1.84 -2.95 11.96
N GLY A 97 -2.56 -2.54 13.00
CA GLY A 97 -2.08 -1.52 13.92
C GLY A 97 -2.22 -0.08 13.45
N HIS A 98 -2.89 0.17 12.32
CA HIS A 98 -3.05 1.52 11.77
C HIS A 98 -4.54 1.86 11.63
N GLY A 99 -4.86 3.12 11.92
CA GLY A 99 -6.21 3.63 11.74
C GLY A 99 -7.24 2.79 12.48
N LEU A 100 -8.23 2.30 11.75
CA LEU A 100 -9.29 1.46 12.33
C LEU A 100 -8.85 0.01 12.56
N SER A 101 -7.74 -0.41 11.96
CA SER A 101 -7.16 -1.73 12.22
C SER A 101 -6.44 -1.70 13.56
N ALA A 102 -7.06 -2.26 14.58
CA ALA A 102 -6.57 -2.19 15.96
C ALA A 102 -5.16 -2.77 16.10
N ARG A 103 -4.44 -2.32 17.11
CA ARG A 103 -3.15 -2.89 17.43
C ARG A 103 -3.32 -4.34 17.88
N ASN A 104 -2.58 -5.22 17.25
CA ASN A 104 -2.56 -6.65 17.56
C ASN A 104 -1.64 -6.91 18.76
N GLN A 105 -1.69 -8.13 19.30
CA GLN A 105 -0.89 -8.48 20.48
C GLN A 105 0.60 -8.30 20.22
N ASN A 106 1.08 -8.69 19.04
CA ASN A 106 2.47 -8.54 18.65
C ASN A 106 2.77 -7.25 17.90
N TYR A 107 2.03 -6.18 18.16
CA TYR A 107 2.16 -4.89 17.46
C TYR A 107 3.62 -4.44 17.34
N ARG A 108 4.37 -4.57 18.44
CA ARG A 108 5.76 -4.14 18.50
C ARG A 108 6.63 -4.78 17.39
N ALA A 109 6.33 -6.01 17.04
CA ALA A 109 7.10 -6.78 16.05
C ALA A 109 6.63 -6.59 14.61
N ASN A 110 5.51 -5.90 14.40
CA ASN A 110 4.96 -5.72 13.04
C ASN A 110 5.98 -5.08 12.11
N CYS A 111 6.01 -5.56 10.87
CA CYS A 111 6.98 -5.09 9.89
C CYS A 111 6.43 -5.28 8.48
N VAL A 112 7.15 -4.81 7.46
CA VAL A 112 6.72 -4.92 6.06
C VAL A 112 6.51 -6.39 5.68
N ALA A 113 7.35 -7.30 6.20
CA ALA A 113 7.18 -8.72 5.91
C ALA A 113 5.79 -9.21 6.34
N ASP A 114 5.31 -8.78 7.51
CA ASP A 114 3.97 -9.15 7.96
C ASP A 114 2.89 -8.58 7.04
N TYR A 115 3.03 -7.31 6.66
CA TYR A 115 2.05 -6.66 5.78
C TYR A 115 2.02 -7.36 4.42
N ALA A 116 3.19 -7.64 3.85
CA ALA A 116 3.29 -8.22 2.52
C ALA A 116 2.84 -9.68 2.47
N ARG A 117 3.15 -10.46 3.52
CA ARG A 117 2.84 -11.89 3.56
C ARG A 117 1.41 -12.18 4.00
N PHE A 118 0.85 -11.35 4.87
CA PHE A 118 -0.42 -11.66 5.51
C PHE A 118 -1.51 -10.64 5.20
N ASP A 119 -1.25 -9.35 5.43
CA ASP A 119 -2.29 -8.33 5.26
C ASP A 119 -2.67 -8.17 3.78
N VAL A 120 -1.69 -7.95 2.90
CA VAL A 120 -1.97 -7.73 1.48
C VAL A 120 -2.69 -8.92 0.85
N PRO A 121 -2.25 -10.18 1.04
CA PRO A 121 -3.00 -11.30 0.47
C PRO A 121 -4.42 -11.45 1.03
N ALA A 122 -4.63 -11.20 2.32
CA ALA A 122 -5.96 -11.31 2.91
C ALA A 122 -6.90 -10.24 2.32
N ILE A 123 -6.40 -9.01 2.21
CA ILE A 123 -7.17 -7.91 1.62
C ILE A 123 -7.48 -8.22 0.15
N ALA A 124 -6.48 -8.67 -0.61
CA ALA A 124 -6.66 -9.01 -2.03
C ALA A 124 -7.71 -10.11 -2.20
N ALA A 125 -7.66 -11.15 -1.37
CA ALA A 125 -8.61 -12.25 -1.43
C ALA A 125 -10.03 -11.77 -1.15
N PHE A 126 -10.20 -10.93 -0.12
CA PHE A 126 -11.51 -10.38 0.22
C PHE A 126 -12.06 -9.52 -0.92
N VAL A 127 -11.26 -8.60 -1.45
CA VAL A 127 -11.70 -7.73 -2.54
C VAL A 127 -12.04 -8.55 -3.78
N CYS A 128 -11.23 -9.55 -4.10
CA CYS A 128 -11.49 -10.43 -5.22
C CYS A 128 -12.81 -11.22 -5.04
N GLU A 129 -13.05 -11.72 -3.83
CA GLU A 129 -14.30 -12.42 -3.50
C GLU A 129 -15.52 -11.48 -3.70
N GLN A 130 -15.40 -10.24 -3.23
CA GLN A 130 -16.52 -9.28 -3.30
C GLN A 130 -16.77 -8.75 -4.71
N SER A 131 -15.71 -8.59 -5.51
CA SER A 131 -15.81 -7.97 -6.82
C SER A 131 -15.86 -8.97 -7.98
N GLY A 132 -15.38 -10.19 -7.77
CA GLY A 132 -15.21 -11.17 -8.83
C GLY A 132 -14.04 -10.88 -9.76
N GLN A 133 -13.17 -9.95 -9.40
CA GLN A 133 -12.08 -9.50 -10.27
C GLN A 133 -10.77 -9.34 -9.48
N ILE A 134 -9.66 -9.53 -10.18
CA ILE A 134 -8.34 -9.25 -9.60
C ILE A 134 -8.18 -7.73 -9.51
N PRO A 135 -7.87 -7.18 -8.32
CA PRO A 135 -7.81 -5.73 -8.16
C PRO A 135 -6.53 -5.11 -8.70
N HIS A 136 -6.64 -3.84 -9.10
CA HIS A 136 -5.50 -2.95 -9.25
C HIS A 136 -5.09 -2.47 -7.85
N TRP A 137 -3.80 -2.23 -7.65
CA TRP A 137 -3.29 -1.72 -6.39
C TRP A 137 -2.54 -0.42 -6.59
N MET A 138 -2.67 0.49 -5.63
CA MET A 138 -1.88 1.71 -5.56
C MET A 138 -1.34 1.86 -4.16
N GLY A 139 -0.05 2.17 -4.04
CA GLY A 139 0.56 2.37 -2.73
C GLY A 139 1.37 3.64 -2.69
N HIS A 140 1.23 4.40 -1.61
CA HIS A 140 2.02 5.61 -1.38
C HIS A 140 3.11 5.32 -0.37
N SER A 141 4.33 5.73 -0.69
CA SER A 141 5.47 5.63 0.23
C SER A 141 5.66 4.18 0.68
N LEU A 142 5.61 3.92 2.00
CA LEU A 142 5.74 2.56 2.54
C LEU A 142 4.66 1.61 1.99
N GLY A 143 3.48 2.14 1.63
CA GLY A 143 2.45 1.32 0.99
C GLY A 143 2.93 0.73 -0.32
N GLY A 144 3.61 1.53 -1.14
CA GLY A 144 4.20 1.02 -2.38
C GLY A 144 5.36 0.07 -2.12
N THR A 145 6.19 0.36 -1.12
CA THR A 145 7.26 -0.56 -0.72
C THR A 145 6.70 -1.91 -0.28
N THR A 146 5.58 -1.88 0.44
CA THR A 146 4.88 -3.11 0.85
C THR A 146 4.37 -3.90 -0.36
N LEU A 147 3.82 -3.20 -1.35
CA LEU A 147 3.37 -3.86 -2.59
C LEU A 147 4.55 -4.46 -3.35
N ALA A 148 5.68 -3.73 -3.41
CA ALA A 148 6.89 -4.26 -4.04
C ALA A 148 7.38 -5.52 -3.30
N ALA A 149 7.31 -5.52 -1.97
CA ALA A 149 7.67 -6.70 -1.17
C ALA A 149 6.73 -7.87 -1.48
N ALA A 150 5.43 -7.60 -1.55
CA ALA A 150 4.44 -8.65 -1.83
C ALA A 150 4.65 -9.26 -3.23
N LEU A 151 4.95 -8.41 -4.22
CA LEU A 151 5.21 -8.89 -5.59
C LEU A 151 6.53 -9.64 -5.66
N GLY A 152 7.59 -9.07 -5.12
CA GLY A 152 8.91 -9.71 -5.16
C GLY A 152 8.96 -11.00 -4.36
N GLY A 153 8.16 -11.08 -3.30
CA GLY A 153 8.03 -12.28 -2.47
C GLY A 153 7.00 -13.27 -2.98
N GLN A 154 6.30 -12.95 -4.09
CA GLN A 154 5.22 -13.74 -4.66
C GLN A 154 4.05 -14.00 -3.71
N UNK A 155 3.84 -13.08 -3.04
CA UNK A 155 2.83 -13.08 -2.04
C UNK A 155 1.49 -12.69 -2.47
N UNK A 156 1.30 -11.82 -3.66
CA UNK A 156 0.09 -11.38 -4.11
C UNK A 156 0.05 -11.45 -5.58
N THR A 157 -1.19 -11.38 -6.06
CA THR A 157 -1.28 -10.99 -7.48
C THR A 157 -2.06 -9.69 -7.62
N ALA A 158 -1.88 -9.01 -8.76
CA ALA A 158 -2.56 -7.73 -9.03
C ALA A 158 -2.80 -7.59 -10.51
N ALA A 159 -3.88 -6.89 -10.89
CA ALA A 159 -4.12 -6.56 -12.30
C ALA A 159 -3.09 -5.53 -12.79
N SER A 160 -2.74 -4.58 -11.93
CA SER A 160 -1.59 -3.67 -12.13
C SER A 160 -1.22 -3.08 -10.78
N VAL A 161 -0.05 -2.45 -10.71
CA VAL A 161 0.40 -1.79 -9.47
C VAL A 161 0.91 -0.39 -9.81
N ALA A 162 0.51 0.60 -9.00
CA ALA A 162 1.05 1.96 -9.06
C ALA A 162 1.76 2.29 -7.75
N LEU A 163 3.00 2.73 -7.86
CA LEU A 163 3.87 3.05 -6.72
C LEU A 163 4.12 4.56 -6.70
N PHE A 164 3.74 5.22 -5.61
CA PHE A 164 3.88 6.67 -5.49
C PHE A 164 4.91 7.00 -4.41
N GLY A 165 6.06 7.54 -4.83
CA GLY A 165 7.10 7.94 -3.89
C GLY A 165 7.62 6.76 -3.07
N SER A 166 7.85 5.62 -3.71
CA SER A 166 8.25 4.40 -3.03
C SER A 166 9.66 3.99 -3.45
N GLN A 167 10.47 3.60 -2.49
CA GLN A 167 11.86 3.23 -2.73
C GLN A 167 12.38 2.34 -1.61
N VAL A 168 13.53 1.70 -1.84
CA VAL A 168 14.21 0.87 -0.83
C VAL A 168 15.72 1.09 -0.82
N SER A 169 16.22 2.04 -1.60
CA SER A 169 17.66 2.18 -1.84
C SER A 169 18.31 3.33 -1.08
N ARG A 170 17.52 4.33 -0.64
CA ARG A 170 18.08 5.45 0.09
C ARG A 170 18.43 5.02 1.51
N THR A 171 19.71 5.19 1.86
CA THR A 171 20.20 4.78 3.16
C THR A 171 20.98 5.91 3.81
N TYR A 172 21.04 5.86 5.13
CA TYR A 172 21.91 6.75 5.91
C TYR A 172 23.23 5.99 6.09
N TRP A 173 24.29 6.43 5.40
CA TRP A 173 25.51 5.65 5.27
C TRP A 173 26.16 5.23 6.59
N PRO A 174 26.13 6.03 7.70
CA PRO A 174 26.73 5.54 8.94
C PRO A 174 26.08 4.26 9.47
N LEU A 175 24.77 4.05 9.16
CA LEU A 175 24.06 2.84 9.59
C LEU A 175 24.42 1.61 8.76
N LYS A 176 25.23 1.76 7.71
CA LYS A 176 25.81 0.62 6.99
C LYS A 176 27.00 0.02 7.74
N ILE A 177 27.64 0.79 8.63
CA ILE A 177 28.79 0.33 9.40
C ILE A 177 28.30 -0.59 10.52
N PRO A 178 28.69 -1.88 10.54
CA PRO A 178 28.10 -2.85 11.46
C PRO A 178 28.07 -2.44 12.94
N PRO A 179 29.15 -1.94 13.56
CA PRO A 179 29.06 -1.55 14.97
C PRO A 179 28.01 -0.47 15.23
N LEU A 180 27.90 0.52 14.33
CA LEU A 180 26.90 1.60 14.48
C LEU A 180 25.50 1.08 14.29
N GLN A 181 25.28 0.20 13.32
CA GLN A 181 23.98 -0.40 13.10
C GLN A 181 23.56 -1.29 14.28
N TRP A 182 24.47 -2.12 14.77
CA TRP A 182 24.19 -3.00 15.91
C TRP A 182 23.82 -2.19 17.15
N SER A 183 24.56 -1.09 17.40
CA SER A 183 24.26 -0.20 18.54
C SER A 183 22.90 0.45 18.40
N ALA A 184 22.56 0.95 17.18
CA ALA A 184 21.27 1.56 16.93
C ALA A 184 20.13 0.55 17.12
N ARG A 185 20.29 -0.67 16.61
CA ARG A 185 19.28 -1.72 16.76
C ARG A 185 19.09 -2.10 18.22
N LEU A 186 20.18 -2.21 18.99
CA LEU A 186 20.09 -2.54 20.40
C LEU A 186 19.34 -1.45 21.17
N LEU A 187 19.65 -0.18 20.88
CA LEU A 187 18.97 0.94 21.52
C LEU A 187 17.48 0.96 21.18
N LEU A 188 17.15 0.78 19.90
CA LEU A 188 15.78 0.83 19.42
C LEU A 188 14.92 -0.31 19.97
N ARG A 189 15.52 -1.45 20.30
CA ARG A 189 14.79 -2.58 20.88
C ARG A 189 14.11 -2.26 22.20
N SER A 190 14.53 -1.19 22.89
CA SER A 190 13.89 -0.77 24.15
C SER A 190 12.57 -0.04 23.93
N PHE A 191 12.23 0.33 22.67
CA PHE A 191 11.02 1.06 22.34
C PHE A 191 9.97 0.13 21.75
N GLU A 192 8.69 0.49 21.92
CA GLU A 192 7.59 -0.25 21.31
C GLU A 192 7.28 0.29 19.91
N HIS A 193 7.37 1.62 19.77
CA HIS A 193 6.99 2.30 18.52
C HIS A 193 7.67 3.64 18.40
N VAL A 194 7.60 4.21 17.21
CA VAL A 194 7.99 5.60 16.91
C VAL A 194 6.70 6.40 16.74
N SER A 195 6.59 7.50 17.48
CA SER A 195 5.36 8.31 17.45
C SER A 195 5.32 9.21 16.22
N GLY A 196 4.31 9.00 15.37
CA GLY A 196 4.08 9.88 14.24
C GLY A 196 3.73 11.30 14.65
N PRO A 197 2.74 11.48 15.55
CA PRO A 197 2.38 12.83 15.99
C PRO A 197 3.52 13.59 16.68
N ARG A 198 4.27 12.91 17.54
CA ARG A 198 5.37 13.56 18.26
C ARG A 198 6.46 14.07 17.32
N PHE A 199 6.77 13.30 16.28
CA PHE A 199 7.82 13.67 15.33
C PHE A 199 7.26 14.35 14.07
N LYS A 200 5.97 14.72 14.10
CA LYS A 200 5.29 15.41 12.99
C LYS A 200 5.38 14.66 11.66
N ARG A 201 5.32 13.31 11.75
CA ARG A 201 5.41 12.44 10.59
C ARG A 201 4.04 12.04 10.06
N GLY A 202 3.00 12.10 10.89
CA GLY A 202 1.66 11.74 10.50
C GLY A 202 0.80 11.39 11.71
N PRO A 203 -0.46 11.01 11.48
CA PRO A 203 -1.39 10.73 12.58
C PRO A 203 -1.19 9.40 13.28
N GLU A 204 -0.46 8.48 12.68
CA GLU A 204 -0.27 7.13 13.21
C GLU A 204 1.15 6.94 13.71
N ASP A 205 1.33 5.97 14.62
CA ASP A 205 2.65 5.51 15.05
C ASP A 205 3.12 4.38 14.15
N GLU A 206 4.44 4.10 14.18
CA GLU A 206 4.99 2.92 13.51
C GLU A 206 5.64 2.00 14.52
N PRO A 207 5.39 0.69 14.43
CA PRO A 207 5.99 -0.27 15.37
C PRO A 207 7.50 -0.32 15.18
N ILE A 208 8.20 -0.62 16.27
CA ILE A 208 9.65 -0.67 16.23
C ILE A 208 10.18 -1.77 15.31
N GLY A 209 9.40 -2.84 15.14
CA GLY A 209 9.76 -3.92 14.21
C GLY A 209 9.98 -3.44 12.79
N LEU A 210 9.16 -2.48 12.35
CA LEU A 210 9.32 -1.87 11.02
C LEU A 210 10.66 -1.15 10.89
N VAL A 211 11.03 -0.38 11.93
CA VAL A 211 12.28 0.36 11.92
C VAL A 211 13.47 -0.59 11.93
N LEU A 212 13.43 -1.62 12.76
CA LEU A 212 14.51 -2.62 12.84
C LEU A 212 14.67 -3.37 11.51
N GLU A 213 13.55 -3.70 10.85
CA GLU A 213 13.59 -4.34 9.54
C GLU A 213 14.28 -3.45 8.50
N SER A 214 13.90 -2.18 8.48
CA SER A 214 14.47 -1.20 7.56
C SER A 214 15.99 -1.06 7.77
N LEU A 215 16.42 -1.02 9.03
CA LEU A 215 17.86 -0.97 9.34
C LEU A 215 18.58 -2.22 8.85
N ARG A 216 17.95 -3.39 8.97
CA ARG A 216 18.53 -4.64 8.47
C ARG A 216 18.74 -4.59 6.95
N TRP A 217 17.76 -4.06 6.21
CA TRP A 217 17.91 -3.91 4.76
C TRP A 217 19.06 -2.98 4.39
N GLN A 218 19.25 -1.92 5.19
CA GLN A 218 20.26 -0.89 4.92
C GLN A 218 21.68 -1.31 5.27
N GLY A 219 21.84 -2.41 6.03
CA GLY A 219 23.14 -2.87 6.46
C GLY A 219 24.03 -3.30 5.30
N LEU A 220 25.33 -3.38 5.56
CA LEU A 220 26.33 -3.73 4.56
C LEU A 220 26.03 -5.06 3.85
N PHE A 221 25.49 -6.03 4.61
CA PHE A 221 25.15 -7.36 4.08
C PHE A 221 23.64 -7.53 3.93
N GLY A 222 22.88 -6.43 4.03
CA GLY A 222 21.43 -6.48 3.96
C GLY A 222 20.92 -6.42 2.53
N CYS A 223 19.70 -6.86 2.36
CA CYS A 223 18.97 -6.67 1.11
C CYS A 223 17.49 -6.55 1.40
N PHE A 224 16.75 -6.01 0.45
CA PHE A 224 15.30 -5.90 0.53
C PHE A 224 14.70 -7.29 0.45
N GLY A 225 14.19 -7.80 1.59
CA GLY A 225 13.66 -9.14 1.67
C GLY A 225 13.74 -9.71 3.06
N GLU A 226 13.41 -10.99 3.16
CA GLU A 226 13.58 -11.81 4.36
C GLU A 226 14.79 -12.72 4.17
N ARG A 227 15.18 -13.40 5.26
CA ARG A 227 16.32 -14.33 5.22
C ARG A 227 16.21 -15.36 4.11
N ASP A 228 15.02 -15.92 3.97
CA ASP A 228 14.76 -17.03 3.06
C ASP A 228 14.00 -16.60 1.81
N ASN A 229 13.74 -15.30 1.65
CA ASN A 229 12.98 -14.80 0.52
C ASN A 229 13.51 -13.43 0.12
N ASN A 230 14.34 -13.42 -0.90
CA ASN A 230 14.97 -12.20 -1.41
C ASN A 230 14.00 -11.49 -2.36
N TRP A 231 13.26 -10.52 -1.83
CA TRP A 231 12.27 -9.78 -2.61
C TRP A 231 12.92 -8.97 -3.73
N TRP A 232 14.12 -8.43 -3.47
CA TRP A 232 14.84 -7.65 -4.49
C TRP A 232 15.09 -8.49 -5.72
N ALA A 233 15.59 -9.72 -5.52
CA ALA A 233 15.81 -10.64 -6.62
C ALA A 233 14.50 -11.03 -7.28
N GLY A 234 13.46 -11.29 -6.47
CA GLY A 234 12.15 -11.69 -6.98
C GLY A 234 11.47 -10.64 -7.83
N LEU A 235 11.79 -9.35 -7.62
CA LEU A 235 11.19 -8.28 -8.43
C LEU A 235 11.49 -8.43 -9.92
N LYS A 236 12.61 -9.05 -10.28
CA LYS A 236 12.95 -9.29 -11.69
C LYS A 236 11.96 -10.21 -12.40
N GLU A 237 11.28 -11.06 -11.63
CA GLU A 237 10.34 -12.04 -12.19
C GLU A 237 8.91 -11.49 -12.30
N VAL A 238 8.67 -10.29 -11.79
CA VAL A 238 7.33 -9.67 -11.79
C VAL A 238 6.92 -9.33 -13.21
N GLN A 239 5.71 -9.79 -13.59
CA GLN A 239 5.13 -9.52 -14.92
C GLN A 239 3.95 -8.56 -14.87
N VAL A 240 3.53 -8.18 -13.68
CA VAL A 240 2.38 -7.27 -13.47
C VAL A 240 2.74 -5.89 -14.03
N PRO A 241 1.80 -5.24 -14.77
CA PRO A 241 2.05 -3.86 -15.22
C PRO A 241 2.30 -2.92 -14.04
N VAL A 242 3.30 -2.05 -14.17
CA VAL A 242 3.72 -1.17 -13.08
C VAL A 242 3.83 0.28 -13.55
N LEU A 243 3.17 1.18 -12.82
CA LEU A 243 3.40 2.62 -12.88
C LEU A 243 4.19 3.03 -11.64
N ALA A 244 5.31 3.72 -11.81
CA ALA A 244 6.00 4.34 -10.68
C ALA A 244 5.96 5.85 -10.86
N VAL A 245 5.57 6.54 -9.79
CA VAL A 245 5.45 8.00 -9.78
C VAL A 245 6.41 8.54 -8.72
N ALA A 246 7.29 9.44 -9.13
CA ALA A 246 8.25 10.08 -8.24
C ALA A 246 8.12 11.60 -8.38
N ALA A 247 8.39 12.32 -7.30
CA ALA A 247 8.23 13.78 -7.28
C ALA A 247 9.58 14.45 -7.08
N VAL A 248 9.86 15.47 -7.89
CA VAL A 248 11.16 16.15 -7.90
C VAL A 248 11.45 16.81 -6.55
N GLY A 249 10.41 17.32 -5.87
CA GLY A 249 10.56 17.95 -4.55
C GLY A 249 10.51 16.98 -3.38
N ASP A 250 10.46 15.68 -3.64
CA ASP A 250 10.41 14.68 -2.57
C ASP A 250 11.84 14.36 -2.11
N HIS A 251 12.22 14.90 -0.97
CA HIS A 251 13.56 14.67 -0.41
C HIS A 251 13.58 13.43 0.49
N GLN A 252 12.43 12.93 0.87
CA GLN A 252 12.31 11.72 1.69
C GLN A 252 12.50 10.46 0.84
N ASP A 253 11.80 10.39 -0.29
CA ASP A 253 11.90 9.26 -1.22
C ASP A 253 12.21 9.83 -2.62
N PRO A 254 13.48 10.18 -2.85
CA PRO A 254 13.84 10.96 -4.04
C PRO A 254 13.71 10.17 -5.34
N VAL A 255 13.64 10.91 -6.43
CA VAL A 255 13.45 10.36 -7.78
C VAL A 255 14.43 9.24 -8.09
N TRP A 256 15.73 9.43 -7.77
CA TRP A 256 16.73 8.42 -8.10
C TRP A 256 16.45 7.08 -7.40
N ALA A 257 15.98 7.15 -6.15
CA ALA A 257 15.71 5.93 -5.38
C ALA A 257 14.43 5.23 -5.87
N CYS A 258 13.39 6.02 -6.21
CA CYS A 258 12.18 5.47 -6.83
C CYS A 258 12.50 4.83 -8.17
N ARG A 259 13.38 5.46 -8.95
CA ARG A 259 13.81 4.92 -10.25
C ARG A 259 14.57 3.61 -10.08
N THR A 260 15.42 3.51 -9.05
CA THR A 260 16.15 2.27 -8.77
C THR A 260 15.21 1.10 -8.51
N LEU A 261 14.16 1.33 -7.71
CA LEU A 261 13.14 0.30 -7.47
C LEU A 261 12.42 -0.06 -8.77
N PHE A 262 12.00 0.94 -9.52
CA PHE A 262 11.31 0.75 -10.79
C PHE A 262 12.15 -0.08 -11.77
N ASP A 263 13.44 0.22 -11.88
CA ASP A 263 14.31 -0.47 -12.81
C ASP A 263 14.51 -1.94 -12.45
N GLN A 264 14.38 -2.28 -11.16
CA GLN A 264 14.51 -3.67 -10.70
C GLN A 264 13.31 -4.54 -11.08
N ILE A 265 12.14 -3.93 -11.26
CA ILE A 265 10.92 -4.68 -11.57
C ILE A 265 10.95 -5.14 -13.02
N GLY A 266 10.65 -6.44 -13.24
CA GLY A 266 10.92 -7.09 -14.52
C GLY A 266 9.95 -6.84 -15.65
N ALA A 267 8.76 -6.29 -15.42
CA ALA A 267 7.69 -6.16 -16.41
C ALA A 267 7.97 -5.05 -17.43
N ALA A 268 9.05 -5.18 -18.20
CA ALA A 268 9.57 -4.11 -19.05
C ALA A 268 8.57 -3.61 -20.10
N GLN A 269 7.71 -4.50 -20.60
CA GLN A 269 6.75 -4.13 -21.65
C GLN A 269 5.56 -3.33 -21.13
N HIS A 270 5.34 -3.36 -19.83
CA HIS A 270 4.16 -2.75 -19.19
C HIS A 270 4.58 -1.84 -18.05
N LYS A 271 5.70 -1.15 -18.21
CA LYS A 271 6.23 -0.27 -17.17
C LYS A 271 6.18 1.18 -17.64
N GLN A 272 5.80 2.07 -16.72
CA GLN A 272 5.82 3.50 -16.97
C GLN A 272 6.37 4.23 -15.74
N PHE A 273 7.29 5.17 -15.96
CA PHE A 273 7.83 6.02 -14.90
C PHE A 273 7.36 7.44 -15.15
N LEU A 274 6.72 8.05 -14.14
CA LEU A 274 6.20 9.41 -14.23
C LEU A 274 6.92 10.26 -13.17
N CYS A 275 7.59 11.30 -13.64
CA CYS A 275 8.34 12.21 -12.77
C CYS A 275 7.59 13.54 -12.67
N LEU A 276 7.23 13.94 -11.45
CA LEU A 276 6.38 15.11 -11.19
C LEU A 276 7.23 16.31 -10.85
N GLY A 277 7.48 17.15 -11.84
CA GLY A 277 8.27 18.36 -11.66
C GLY A 277 8.12 19.31 -12.81
N ARG A 278 8.56 20.55 -12.60
CA ARG A 278 8.46 21.63 -13.60
C ARG A 278 9.16 21.24 -14.91
N GLU A 279 10.31 20.59 -14.81
CA GLU A 279 11.05 20.18 -16.00
C GLU A 279 10.34 19.07 -16.79
N HIS A 280 9.29 18.48 -16.22
CA HIS A 280 8.54 17.39 -16.82
C HIS A 280 7.11 17.81 -17.21
N GLY A 281 6.85 19.12 -17.25
CA GLY A 281 5.57 19.64 -17.73
C GLY A 281 4.51 19.86 -16.66
N PHE A 282 4.89 19.87 -15.40
CA PHE A 282 3.99 20.13 -14.28
C PHE A 282 4.21 21.56 -13.74
N ASP A 283 3.20 22.09 -13.02
CA ASP A 283 3.27 23.47 -12.52
C ASP A 283 4.19 23.64 -11.31
N GLU A 284 4.53 22.53 -10.65
CA GLU A 284 5.43 22.59 -9.50
C GLU A 284 6.29 21.34 -9.40
N ASP A 285 7.33 21.44 -8.56
CA ASP A 285 8.11 20.29 -8.15
C ASP A 285 7.42 19.69 -6.93
N PHE A 286 6.53 18.73 -7.17
CA PHE A 286 5.71 18.14 -6.09
C PHE A 286 6.60 17.51 -5.01
N ASP A 287 6.09 17.53 -3.77
CA ASP A 287 6.76 16.85 -2.68
C ASP A 287 6.10 15.51 -2.37
N HIS A 288 6.53 14.87 -1.29
CA HIS A 288 6.13 13.51 -0.93
C HIS A 288 4.63 13.34 -0.72
N VAL A 289 3.96 14.32 -0.11
CA VAL A 289 2.53 14.28 0.15
C VAL A 289 1.74 14.99 -0.94
N ARG A 290 2.24 16.14 -1.39
CA ARG A 290 1.56 16.96 -2.37
C ARG A 290 1.40 16.28 -3.72
N MET A 291 2.21 15.24 -4.00
CA MET A 291 2.07 14.50 -5.27
C MET A 291 0.69 13.85 -5.41
N LEU A 292 0.00 13.61 -4.29
CA LEU A 292 -1.35 13.02 -4.30
C LEU A 292 -2.37 13.87 -3.54
N VAL A 293 -1.94 14.64 -2.54
CA VAL A 293 -2.85 15.40 -1.69
C VAL A 293 -2.54 16.89 -1.85
N SER A 294 -3.13 17.50 -2.87
CA SER A 294 -3.05 18.93 -3.14
C SER A 294 -4.01 19.27 -4.28
N LYS A 295 -4.37 20.55 -4.39
CA LYS A 295 -5.18 21.01 -5.52
C LYS A 295 -4.46 20.81 -6.85
N ALA A 296 -3.15 21.04 -6.87
CA ALA A 296 -2.36 20.84 -8.07
C ALA A 296 -2.37 19.36 -8.49
N ALA A 297 -2.29 18.45 -7.52
CA ALA A 297 -2.36 17.02 -7.82
C ALA A 297 -3.72 16.64 -8.40
N GLN A 298 -4.81 17.21 -7.84
CA GLN A 298 -6.14 16.96 -8.39
C GLN A 298 -6.24 17.33 -9.88
N GLN A 299 -5.59 18.43 -10.25
CA GLN A 299 -5.66 18.93 -11.62
C GLN A 299 -4.69 18.23 -12.57
N GLN A 300 -3.51 17.83 -12.10
CA GLN A 300 -2.42 17.41 -12.98
C GLN A 300 -2.00 15.95 -12.77
N VAL A 301 -2.19 15.37 -11.59
CA VAL A 301 -1.71 14.02 -11.28
C VAL A 301 -2.85 13.00 -11.35
N TRP A 302 -3.98 13.28 -10.69
CA TRP A 302 -5.10 12.34 -10.65
C TRP A 302 -5.60 11.94 -12.05
N PRO A 303 -5.69 12.88 -13.02
CA PRO A 303 -6.06 12.47 -14.40
C PRO A 303 -5.06 11.49 -15.02
N ARG A 304 -3.77 11.61 -14.69
CA ARG A 304 -2.75 10.68 -15.18
C ARG A 304 -2.93 9.29 -14.55
N VAL A 305 -3.37 9.24 -13.28
CA VAL A 305 -3.66 7.99 -12.59
C VAL A 305 -4.84 7.27 -13.27
N ILE A 306 -5.90 8.00 -13.57
CA ILE A 306 -7.06 7.42 -14.28
C ILE A 306 -6.66 6.97 -15.69
N GLU A 307 -5.86 7.76 -16.38
CA GLU A 307 -5.35 7.38 -17.70
C GLU A 307 -4.60 6.05 -17.65
N TRP A 308 -3.75 5.89 -16.61
CA TRP A 308 -3.04 4.62 -16.40
C TRP A 308 -4.02 3.47 -16.19
N LEU A 309 -4.98 3.63 -15.27
CA LEU A 309 -5.96 2.57 -14.99
C LEU A 309 -6.78 2.21 -16.21
N ASN A 310 -7.27 3.22 -16.95
CA ASN A 310 -8.10 2.99 -18.14
C ASN A 310 -7.33 2.30 -19.26
N GLY A 311 -6.00 2.42 -19.25
CA GLY A 311 -5.14 1.78 -20.24
C GLY A 311 -4.82 0.32 -19.93
N GLN A 312 -5.23 -0.19 -18.78
CA GLN A 312 -4.95 -1.59 -18.43
C GLN A 312 -6.05 -2.51 -18.97
N SER A 313 -5.64 -3.63 -19.57
CA SER A 313 -6.60 -4.64 -20.01
C SER A 313 -7.22 -5.33 -18.80
N VAL A 314 -8.51 -5.54 -18.86
CA VAL A 314 -9.24 -6.30 -17.83
C VAL A 314 -8.98 -7.79 -18.12
N PRO A 315 -8.44 -8.54 -17.16
CA PRO A 315 -8.31 -9.99 -17.38
C PRO A 315 -9.69 -10.61 -17.55
N GLU A 316 -9.89 -11.35 -18.62
CA GLU A 316 -11.18 -11.97 -18.96
C GLU A 316 -11.52 -13.18 -18.08
N GLN A 317 -10.67 -13.51 -17.10
CA GLN A 317 -10.87 -14.75 -16.35
C GLN A 317 -11.53 -14.49 -14.98
N VAL A 318 -12.65 -15.16 -14.80
CA VAL A 318 -13.19 -15.41 -13.47
C VAL A 318 -12.18 -16.36 -12.78
N VAL A 319 -11.40 -15.81 -11.90
CA VAL A 319 -10.49 -16.66 -11.13
C VAL A 319 -11.32 -17.43 -10.12
N GLU A 320 -11.43 -18.74 -10.32
CA GLU A 320 -11.92 -19.60 -9.25
C GLU A 320 -10.85 -19.62 -8.17
N PHE A 321 -11.10 -18.84 -7.14
CA PHE A 321 -10.22 -18.87 -5.98
C PHE A 321 -10.39 -20.21 -5.26
N GLN A 322 -9.43 -21.08 -5.44
CA GLN A 322 -9.24 -22.12 -4.45
C GLN A 322 -8.65 -21.45 -3.23
N ALA A 323 -9.44 -21.37 -2.17
CA ALA A 323 -8.94 -20.95 -0.89
C ALA A 323 -7.70 -21.79 -0.60
N ALA A 324 -6.58 -21.13 -0.36
CA ALA A 324 -5.43 -21.80 0.19
C ALA A 324 -5.81 -22.19 1.61
N VAL A 325 -6.52 -23.31 1.73
CA VAL A 325 -6.70 -23.94 3.02
C VAL A 325 -5.36 -24.57 3.29
N GLY A 326 -4.64 -23.97 4.20
CA GLY A 326 -3.36 -24.52 4.61
C GLY A 326 -3.51 -25.93 5.10
N SER A 327 -2.82 -26.84 4.47
CA SER A 327 -2.59 -28.16 5.00
C SER A 327 -1.54 -28.05 6.10
#